data_14a8f0db57650e05e25fb238c71665e2
#
_entry.id   14a8f0db57650e05e25fb238c71665e2
#
_cell.length_a   1.000
_cell.length_b   1.000
_cell.length_c   1.000
_cell.angle_alpha   90.00
_cell.angle_beta   90.00
_cell.angle_gamma   90.00
#
_symmetry.space_group_name_H-M   'P 1'
#
loop_
_entity.id
_entity.type
_entity.pdbx_description
1 polymer ?
#
loop_
_entity_poly.entity_id
_entity_poly.type
_entity_poly.pdbx_seq_one_letter_code
_entity_poly.pdbx_strand_id
1 'polypeptide(L)'
;MGVLYHGSSVSGLKKLEPRKSTHGTYVYATKYEELAVLFMRKCGDDLTYTLYRDNQDGPWKLIERVPNAFETMYSNESSLYTVPDTTFKDIHTGFSELVSTSEVETLSEKRISNVYDKIKELESSSKVELYKFPNRPNVIPNDDTDLVVSQVKQSERTHKKLTKSSFKRLLFLHPNALESINKELSKIGKKPFDINDIVDIFEEFLVRQMLDPSREQFIESSYLMISKNYPSLEPVIKSKLDILNSSQNEKISFILDTIYKRFKDFPKEKFDDIKNYYLNSNKSYEDICKEINNQVVRISMMESLISKDIPSDVLSNSIVFIGPMGSLKSSTSSVMSSILNMPKVSLDDRETLKEYYDKRSEFESFKDFEFYLTSSVLTSLKIPAIIDFGAGHSVYEDPIMFYEFQKLISRFSNVVYMIPSLDKEESIQILNERLLERNSNESTESFDANRHFINMSCNEEVSTIREVTSRKDIQEICDEIISKIQNKEYKNLYIEEEQHKI
;
A
#
# COMPACT_ATOMS: atom_id res chain seq x y z
N MET A 1 -21.93 -8.87 -41.65
CA MET A 1 -21.03 -8.77 -40.51
C MET A 1 -20.71 -7.30 -40.35
N GLY A 2 -21.10 -6.70 -39.22
CA GLY A 2 -20.71 -5.34 -38.88
C GLY A 2 -19.25 -5.31 -38.44
N VAL A 3 -18.66 -4.12 -38.52
CA VAL A 3 -17.29 -3.86 -38.11
C VAL A 3 -17.29 -2.88 -36.96
N LEU A 4 -16.49 -3.15 -35.94
CA LEU A 4 -16.26 -2.28 -34.78
C LEU A 4 -14.79 -1.82 -34.74
N TYR A 5 -14.54 -0.75 -34.01
CA TYR A 5 -13.22 -0.14 -33.83
C TYR A 5 -12.72 -0.36 -32.40
N HIS A 6 -11.43 -0.71 -32.27
CA HIS A 6 -10.72 -0.83 -30.99
C HIS A 6 -9.42 -0.04 -31.04
N GLY A 7 -9.23 0.89 -30.10
CA GLY A 7 -7.98 1.64 -29.95
C GLY A 7 -7.05 0.95 -28.95
N SER A 8 -5.76 0.82 -29.30
CA SER A 8 -4.74 0.22 -28.44
C SER A 8 -3.41 0.95 -28.56
N SER A 9 -2.72 1.11 -27.43
CA SER A 9 -1.32 1.55 -27.41
C SER A 9 -0.33 0.47 -27.86
N VAL A 10 -0.79 -0.75 -28.12
CA VAL A 10 0.02 -1.88 -28.59
C VAL A 10 -0.26 -2.14 -30.04
N SER A 11 0.80 -2.19 -30.86
CA SER A 11 0.76 -2.47 -32.29
C SER A 11 1.00 -3.97 -32.58
N GLY A 12 0.54 -4.43 -33.76
CA GLY A 12 0.77 -5.78 -34.27
C GLY A 12 -0.07 -6.88 -33.63
N LEU A 13 -1.14 -6.53 -32.92
CA LEU A 13 -2.03 -7.50 -32.30
C LEU A 13 -2.83 -8.26 -33.37
N LYS A 14 -2.76 -9.58 -33.35
CA LYS A 14 -3.57 -10.47 -34.18
C LYS A 14 -4.88 -10.86 -33.52
N LYS A 15 -4.92 -10.78 -32.20
CA LYS A 15 -6.06 -11.05 -31.36
C LYS A 15 -6.13 -10.03 -30.24
N LEU A 16 -7.34 -9.68 -29.81
CA LEU A 16 -7.64 -8.90 -28.63
C LEU A 16 -8.14 -9.84 -27.54
N GLU A 17 -7.50 -9.81 -26.38
CA GLU A 17 -7.86 -10.62 -25.22
C GLU A 17 -8.68 -9.80 -24.20
N PRO A 18 -9.69 -10.41 -23.53
CA PRO A 18 -10.42 -9.76 -22.47
C PRO A 18 -9.48 -9.34 -21.33
N ARG A 19 -9.54 -8.06 -20.93
CA ARG A 19 -8.74 -7.50 -19.82
C ARG A 19 -9.63 -6.94 -18.74
N LYS A 20 -9.16 -7.05 -17.49
CA LYS A 20 -9.87 -6.50 -16.33
C LYS A 20 -9.95 -4.99 -16.43
N SER A 21 -11.15 -4.45 -16.29
CA SER A 21 -11.45 -3.02 -16.30
C SER A 21 -12.51 -2.68 -15.23
N THR A 22 -13.01 -1.43 -15.26
CA THR A 22 -14.04 -0.94 -14.31
C THR A 22 -15.35 -1.74 -14.37
N HIS A 23 -15.76 -2.24 -15.55
CA HIS A 23 -17.04 -2.93 -15.74
C HIS A 23 -16.92 -4.46 -15.74
N GLY A 24 -15.70 -5.01 -15.72
CA GLY A 24 -15.45 -6.45 -15.77
C GLY A 24 -14.24 -6.82 -16.59
N THR A 25 -14.16 -8.08 -17.03
CA THR A 25 -13.07 -8.60 -17.87
C THR A 25 -13.58 -8.73 -19.29
N TYR A 26 -13.23 -7.76 -20.16
CA TYR A 26 -13.79 -7.62 -21.50
C TYR A 26 -12.77 -7.16 -22.55
N VAL A 27 -13.05 -7.44 -23.81
CA VAL A 27 -12.57 -6.67 -24.96
C VAL A 27 -13.60 -5.59 -25.24
N TYR A 28 -13.18 -4.33 -25.33
CA TYR A 28 -14.04 -3.19 -25.65
C TYR A 28 -13.87 -2.80 -27.11
N ALA A 29 -14.98 -2.46 -27.77
CA ALA A 29 -14.97 -1.89 -29.11
C ALA A 29 -16.17 -0.95 -29.29
N THR A 30 -16.14 -0.11 -30.32
CA THR A 30 -17.19 0.86 -30.59
C THR A 30 -17.49 0.94 -32.08
N LYS A 31 -18.68 1.42 -32.44
CA LYS A 31 -19.07 1.71 -33.83
C LYS A 31 -18.44 3.03 -34.36
N TYR A 32 -17.87 3.85 -33.46
CA TYR A 32 -17.36 5.18 -33.77
C TYR A 32 -15.84 5.15 -33.79
N GLU A 33 -15.23 5.37 -35.00
CA GLU A 33 -13.76 5.43 -35.13
C GLU A 33 -13.16 6.51 -34.21
N GLU A 34 -13.79 7.69 -34.16
CA GLU A 34 -13.36 8.80 -33.33
C GLU A 34 -13.34 8.47 -31.85
N LEU A 35 -14.33 7.74 -31.35
CA LEU A 35 -14.35 7.31 -29.94
C LEU A 35 -13.24 6.32 -29.64
N ALA A 36 -12.98 5.38 -30.54
CA ALA A 36 -11.85 4.44 -30.40
C ALA A 36 -10.50 5.19 -30.35
N VAL A 37 -10.33 6.25 -31.14
CA VAL A 37 -9.13 7.12 -31.09
C VAL A 37 -9.02 7.84 -29.74
N LEU A 38 -10.11 8.37 -29.19
CA LEU A 38 -10.11 9.05 -27.89
C LEU A 38 -9.75 8.14 -26.72
N PHE A 39 -9.86 6.83 -26.86
CA PHE A 39 -9.40 5.85 -25.85
C PHE A 39 -7.95 5.40 -26.01
N MET A 40 -7.20 5.87 -27.03
CA MET A 40 -5.79 5.54 -27.26
C MET A 40 -4.81 6.31 -26.37
N ARG A 41 -5.27 6.87 -25.26
CA ARG A 41 -4.41 7.60 -24.33
C ARG A 41 -3.42 6.65 -23.63
N LYS A 42 -2.18 7.11 -23.41
CA LYS A 42 -1.17 6.37 -22.66
C LYS A 42 -1.33 6.45 -21.13
N CYS A 43 -2.01 7.49 -20.64
CA CYS A 43 -2.23 7.77 -19.23
C CYS A 43 -3.48 8.64 -19.03
N GLY A 44 -3.71 9.10 -17.81
CA GLY A 44 -4.82 9.97 -17.45
C GLY A 44 -6.04 9.21 -16.93
N ASP A 45 -6.88 9.94 -16.22
CA ASP A 45 -8.09 9.46 -15.58
C ASP A 45 -9.18 10.54 -15.61
N ASP A 46 -10.31 10.28 -14.96
CA ASP A 46 -11.46 11.19 -14.90
C ASP A 46 -11.14 12.54 -14.20
N LEU A 47 -9.98 12.66 -13.55
CA LEU A 47 -9.51 13.92 -12.99
C LEU A 47 -8.72 14.77 -14.00
N THR A 48 -8.20 14.19 -15.06
CA THR A 48 -7.33 14.87 -16.02
C THR A 48 -8.06 15.35 -17.26
N TYR A 49 -9.16 14.69 -17.60
CA TYR A 49 -10.00 15.05 -18.73
C TYR A 49 -11.48 14.71 -18.48
N THR A 50 -12.37 15.30 -19.26
CA THR A 50 -13.78 14.92 -19.34
C THR A 50 -14.15 14.64 -20.79
N LEU A 51 -14.88 13.56 -21.04
CA LEU A 51 -15.36 13.16 -22.36
C LEU A 51 -16.87 12.94 -22.31
N TYR A 52 -17.61 13.66 -23.14
CA TYR A 52 -19.05 13.45 -23.29
C TYR A 52 -19.52 13.97 -24.67
N ARG A 53 -20.78 13.76 -24.98
CA ARG A 53 -21.49 14.39 -26.10
C ARG A 53 -22.90 14.81 -25.68
N ASP A 54 -23.41 15.90 -26.26
CA ASP A 54 -24.72 16.43 -25.85
C ASP A 54 -25.88 15.55 -26.35
N ASN A 55 -25.71 14.92 -27.51
CA ASN A 55 -26.70 14.05 -28.13
C ASN A 55 -26.01 12.92 -28.92
N GLN A 56 -26.79 11.91 -29.34
CA GLN A 56 -26.27 10.71 -29.96
C GLN A 56 -25.47 10.92 -31.24
N ASP A 57 -25.80 11.95 -32.01
CA ASP A 57 -25.21 12.25 -33.32
C ASP A 57 -24.25 13.45 -33.29
N GLY A 58 -24.11 14.12 -32.14
CA GLY A 58 -23.22 15.27 -31.97
C GLY A 58 -21.75 14.88 -31.87
N PRO A 59 -20.85 15.87 -32.02
CA PRO A 59 -19.43 15.66 -31.83
C PRO A 59 -19.10 15.25 -30.40
N TRP A 60 -18.05 14.46 -30.22
CA TRP A 60 -17.50 14.19 -28.90
C TRP A 60 -16.80 15.43 -28.37
N LYS A 61 -17.14 15.86 -27.17
CA LYS A 61 -16.46 16.94 -26.45
C LYS A 61 -15.40 16.38 -25.57
N LEU A 62 -14.14 16.72 -25.87
CA LEU A 62 -12.98 16.38 -25.08
C LEU A 62 -12.47 17.63 -24.35
N ILE A 63 -12.53 17.63 -23.04
CA ILE A 63 -12.24 18.77 -22.18
C ILE A 63 -11.01 18.48 -21.32
N GLU A 64 -10.03 19.34 -21.41
CA GLU A 64 -8.83 19.31 -20.59
C GLU A 64 -9.13 19.88 -19.20
N ARG A 65 -8.95 19.08 -18.16
CA ARG A 65 -9.26 19.47 -16.77
C ARG A 65 -8.06 20.11 -16.07
N VAL A 66 -6.85 19.79 -16.48
CA VAL A 66 -5.58 20.35 -15.97
C VAL A 66 -4.70 20.79 -17.14
N PRO A 67 -3.79 21.78 -16.96
CA PRO A 67 -2.91 22.25 -18.03
C PRO A 67 -2.13 21.13 -18.70
N ASN A 68 -1.99 21.18 -20.01
CA ASN A 68 -1.16 20.27 -20.82
C ASN A 68 -1.56 18.78 -20.74
N ALA A 69 -2.80 18.49 -20.31
CA ALA A 69 -3.23 17.10 -20.16
C ALA A 69 -3.31 16.38 -21.51
N PHE A 70 -3.77 17.04 -22.57
CA PHE A 70 -3.89 16.41 -23.89
C PHE A 70 -2.52 16.02 -24.45
N GLU A 71 -1.53 16.91 -24.36
CA GLU A 71 -0.16 16.61 -24.77
C GLU A 71 0.42 15.44 -23.96
N THR A 72 0.20 15.46 -22.66
CA THR A 72 0.67 14.37 -21.77
C THR A 72 -0.01 13.04 -22.10
N MET A 73 -1.31 13.03 -22.36
CA MET A 73 -2.10 11.81 -22.55
C MET A 73 -1.96 11.19 -23.93
N TYR A 74 -1.85 12.01 -24.98
CA TYR A 74 -2.02 11.58 -26.36
C TYR A 74 -0.76 11.71 -27.24
N SER A 75 0.37 12.22 -26.73
CA SER A 75 1.64 12.26 -27.47
C SER A 75 2.31 10.89 -27.54
N ASN A 76 1.62 9.93 -28.17
CA ASN A 76 2.10 8.56 -28.30
C ASN A 76 1.69 7.97 -29.65
N GLU A 77 2.45 6.97 -30.09
CA GLU A 77 2.07 6.06 -31.17
C GLU A 77 1.04 5.06 -30.66
N SER A 78 0.09 4.70 -31.51
CA SER A 78 -0.97 3.72 -31.19
C SER A 78 -1.51 3.07 -32.45
N SER A 79 -2.35 2.05 -32.29
CA SER A 79 -3.00 1.33 -33.37
C SER A 79 -4.50 1.28 -33.23
N LEU A 80 -5.18 1.57 -34.33
CA LEU A 80 -6.61 1.40 -34.49
C LEU A 80 -6.88 0.07 -35.20
N TYR A 81 -7.56 -0.84 -34.49
CA TYR A 81 -7.97 -2.12 -35.02
C TYR A 81 -9.42 -2.10 -35.47
N THR A 82 -9.73 -2.83 -36.55
CA THR A 82 -11.11 -3.21 -36.85
C THR A 82 -11.32 -4.66 -36.41
N VAL A 83 -12.50 -4.95 -35.87
CA VAL A 83 -12.89 -6.26 -35.37
C VAL A 83 -14.31 -6.61 -35.81
N PRO A 84 -14.67 -7.91 -35.94
CA PRO A 84 -16.03 -8.32 -36.24
C PRO A 84 -16.95 -8.06 -35.04
N ASP A 85 -18.20 -7.73 -35.26
CA ASP A 85 -19.19 -7.41 -34.22
C ASP A 85 -19.84 -8.66 -33.58
N THR A 86 -19.51 -9.86 -34.02
CA THR A 86 -20.26 -11.10 -33.77
C THR A 86 -20.35 -11.52 -32.30
N THR A 87 -19.34 -11.19 -31.47
CA THR A 87 -19.29 -11.57 -30.05
C THR A 87 -19.58 -10.43 -29.10
N PHE A 88 -19.80 -9.22 -29.65
CA PHE A 88 -19.97 -8.01 -28.86
C PHE A 88 -21.41 -7.79 -28.44
N LYS A 89 -21.60 -7.29 -27.21
CA LYS A 89 -22.90 -6.96 -26.60
C LYS A 89 -22.83 -5.59 -25.94
N ASP A 90 -23.96 -4.88 -25.94
CA ASP A 90 -24.13 -3.66 -25.14
C ASP A 90 -24.45 -4.04 -23.68
N ILE A 91 -23.64 -3.55 -22.74
CA ILE A 91 -23.86 -3.71 -21.30
C ILE A 91 -24.12 -2.36 -20.62
N HIS A 92 -24.39 -1.31 -21.40
CA HIS A 92 -24.67 0.05 -20.92
C HIS A 92 -23.56 0.63 -20.04
N THR A 93 -22.32 0.65 -20.57
CA THR A 93 -21.13 1.18 -19.88
C THR A 93 -21.19 2.69 -19.59
N GLY A 94 -22.17 3.39 -20.17
CA GLY A 94 -22.25 4.86 -20.11
C GLY A 94 -21.62 5.56 -21.32
N PHE A 95 -20.81 4.83 -22.10
CA PHE A 95 -20.30 5.24 -23.41
C PHE A 95 -20.90 4.38 -24.51
N SER A 96 -20.74 4.81 -25.77
CA SER A 96 -21.18 4.02 -26.94
C SER A 96 -20.22 2.88 -27.24
N GLU A 97 -19.93 2.05 -26.24
CA GLU A 97 -19.03 0.90 -26.29
C GLU A 97 -19.83 -0.40 -26.24
N LEU A 98 -19.28 -1.41 -26.90
CA LEU A 98 -19.72 -2.78 -26.86
C LEU A 98 -18.62 -3.65 -26.26
N VAL A 99 -18.96 -4.75 -25.63
CA VAL A 99 -18.01 -5.63 -24.93
C VAL A 99 -18.11 -7.07 -25.41
N SER A 100 -16.96 -7.76 -25.47
CA SER A 100 -16.88 -9.20 -25.67
C SER A 100 -16.17 -9.87 -24.50
N THR A 101 -16.69 -11.01 -24.04
CA THR A 101 -16.07 -11.86 -23.01
C THR A 101 -15.07 -12.86 -23.60
N SER A 102 -15.01 -12.97 -24.94
CA SER A 102 -14.13 -13.89 -25.67
C SER A 102 -12.99 -13.14 -26.34
N GLU A 103 -11.93 -13.83 -26.67
CA GLU A 103 -10.93 -13.36 -27.60
C GLU A 103 -11.57 -12.97 -28.94
N VAL A 104 -11.04 -11.92 -29.57
CA VAL A 104 -11.53 -11.39 -30.83
C VAL A 104 -10.36 -11.25 -31.81
N GLU A 105 -10.47 -11.86 -32.97
CA GLU A 105 -9.46 -11.69 -34.05
C GLU A 105 -9.58 -10.28 -34.66
N THR A 106 -8.42 -9.68 -34.98
CA THR A 106 -8.37 -8.39 -35.65
C THR A 106 -8.51 -8.58 -37.16
N LEU A 107 -9.34 -7.73 -37.79
CA LEU A 107 -9.53 -7.77 -39.26
C LEU A 107 -8.48 -6.89 -39.96
N SER A 108 -8.16 -5.73 -39.39
CA SER A 108 -7.14 -4.83 -39.92
C SER A 108 -6.52 -4.00 -38.80
N GLU A 109 -5.35 -3.43 -39.06
CA GLU A 109 -4.64 -2.48 -38.21
C GLU A 109 -4.28 -1.24 -38.99
N LYS A 110 -4.55 -0.06 -38.41
CA LYS A 110 -4.09 1.24 -38.90
C LYS A 110 -3.23 1.87 -37.82
N ARG A 111 -1.93 2.00 -38.08
CA ARG A 111 -1.00 2.67 -37.17
C ARG A 111 -1.19 4.17 -37.20
N ILE A 112 -1.15 4.79 -36.04
CA ILE A 112 -1.26 6.23 -35.81
C ILE A 112 0.02 6.67 -35.12
N SER A 113 0.85 7.45 -35.82
CA SER A 113 2.16 7.88 -35.32
C SER A 113 2.07 8.87 -34.15
N ASN A 114 1.02 9.65 -34.08
CA ASN A 114 0.73 10.56 -33.00
C ASN A 114 -0.79 10.68 -32.81
N VAL A 115 -1.28 10.22 -31.67
CA VAL A 115 -2.73 10.20 -31.41
C VAL A 115 -3.28 11.63 -31.27
N TYR A 116 -2.51 12.55 -30.69
CA TYR A 116 -2.96 13.95 -30.53
C TYR A 116 -3.14 14.64 -31.87
N ASP A 117 -2.26 14.42 -32.85
CA ASP A 117 -2.42 14.95 -34.19
C ASP A 117 -3.65 14.34 -34.86
N LYS A 118 -3.92 13.07 -34.67
CA LYS A 118 -5.13 12.41 -35.17
C LYS A 118 -6.40 13.00 -34.55
N ILE A 119 -6.39 13.35 -33.26
CA ILE A 119 -7.51 14.03 -32.60
C ILE A 119 -7.75 15.42 -33.21
N LYS A 120 -6.70 16.19 -33.53
CA LYS A 120 -6.83 17.49 -34.23
C LYS A 120 -7.43 17.35 -35.66
N GLU A 121 -7.10 16.26 -36.36
CA GLU A 121 -7.77 15.95 -37.66
C GLU A 121 -9.28 15.68 -37.46
N LEU A 122 -9.63 14.95 -36.37
CA LEU A 122 -11.04 14.70 -36.04
C LEU A 122 -11.78 15.99 -35.65
N GLU A 123 -11.12 16.92 -34.97
CA GLU A 123 -11.64 18.25 -34.68
C GLU A 123 -11.89 19.02 -35.97
N SER A 124 -10.93 19.04 -36.92
CA SER A 124 -11.05 19.71 -38.21
C SER A 124 -12.21 19.15 -39.04
N SER A 125 -12.59 17.89 -38.83
CA SER A 125 -13.72 17.22 -39.47
C SER A 125 -15.03 17.29 -38.66
N SER A 126 -15.07 18.10 -37.60
CA SER A 126 -16.23 18.30 -36.71
C SER A 126 -16.76 17.03 -36.03
N LYS A 127 -15.92 16.02 -35.88
CA LYS A 127 -16.23 14.79 -35.14
C LYS A 127 -15.91 14.89 -33.64
N VAL A 128 -14.98 15.78 -33.28
CA VAL A 128 -14.54 16.09 -31.94
C VAL A 128 -14.50 17.58 -31.73
N GLU A 129 -14.89 18.07 -30.57
CA GLU A 129 -14.65 19.43 -30.10
C GLU A 129 -13.63 19.40 -28.97
N LEU A 130 -12.51 20.13 -29.13
CA LEU A 130 -11.45 20.23 -28.13
C LEU A 130 -11.61 21.50 -27.29
N TYR A 131 -11.65 21.29 -25.99
CA TYR A 131 -11.61 22.37 -25.01
C TYR A 131 -10.29 22.29 -24.21
N LYS A 132 -9.29 23.06 -24.68
CA LYS A 132 -8.01 23.17 -23.97
C LYS A 132 -8.14 24.00 -22.71
N PHE A 133 -7.47 23.59 -21.66
CA PHE A 133 -7.41 24.34 -20.40
C PHE A 133 -6.93 25.79 -20.65
N PRO A 134 -7.57 26.81 -20.07
CA PRO A 134 -8.65 26.75 -19.07
C PRO A 134 -10.08 26.78 -19.64
N ASN A 135 -10.27 26.70 -20.97
CA ASN A 135 -11.58 26.81 -21.62
C ASN A 135 -12.43 25.58 -21.31
N ARG A 136 -13.71 25.83 -20.96
CA ARG A 136 -14.66 24.78 -20.62
C ARG A 136 -16.07 25.12 -21.11
N PRO A 137 -16.87 24.11 -21.48
CA PRO A 137 -18.31 24.30 -21.67
C PRO A 137 -18.97 24.72 -20.34
N ASN A 138 -20.04 25.51 -20.42
CA ASN A 138 -20.76 26.06 -19.26
C ASN A 138 -21.30 24.99 -18.31
N VAL A 139 -21.48 23.75 -18.76
CA VAL A 139 -21.94 22.61 -17.92
C VAL A 139 -20.88 22.09 -16.98
N ILE A 140 -19.62 22.49 -17.17
CA ILE A 140 -18.49 22.05 -16.31
C ILE A 140 -18.06 23.20 -15.42
N PRO A 141 -18.15 23.03 -14.07
CA PRO A 141 -17.78 24.07 -13.12
C PRO A 141 -16.30 24.44 -13.20
N ASN A 142 -15.99 25.74 -13.03
CA ASN A 142 -14.62 26.23 -13.01
C ASN A 142 -13.86 25.90 -11.73
N ASP A 143 -14.57 25.59 -10.64
CA ASP A 143 -14.03 25.25 -9.32
C ASP A 143 -13.84 23.74 -9.12
N ASP A 144 -14.08 22.93 -10.15
CA ASP A 144 -13.94 21.47 -10.13
C ASP A 144 -14.77 20.73 -9.05
N THR A 145 -15.83 21.36 -8.54
CA THR A 145 -16.74 20.77 -7.54
C THR A 145 -17.44 19.51 -8.05
N ASP A 146 -17.68 19.40 -9.34
CA ASP A 146 -18.25 18.21 -9.99
C ASP A 146 -17.35 16.98 -9.80
N LEU A 147 -16.04 17.14 -9.78
CA LEU A 147 -15.08 16.05 -9.53
C LEU A 147 -15.17 15.56 -8.08
N VAL A 148 -15.35 16.47 -7.10
CA VAL A 148 -15.58 16.10 -5.71
C VAL A 148 -16.85 15.28 -5.56
N VAL A 149 -17.95 15.73 -6.19
CA VAL A 149 -19.24 15.02 -6.19
C VAL A 149 -19.12 13.64 -6.86
N SER A 150 -18.39 13.55 -7.97
CA SER A 150 -18.13 12.29 -8.66
C SER A 150 -17.39 11.30 -7.76
N GLN A 151 -16.37 11.75 -7.04
CA GLN A 151 -15.58 10.94 -6.11
C GLN A 151 -16.43 10.38 -4.96
N VAL A 152 -17.30 11.21 -4.38
CA VAL A 152 -18.24 10.79 -3.34
C VAL A 152 -19.19 9.72 -3.86
N LYS A 153 -19.84 9.97 -5.01
CA LYS A 153 -20.75 9.00 -5.65
C LYS A 153 -20.05 7.68 -5.99
N GLN A 154 -18.81 7.73 -6.44
CA GLN A 154 -18.03 6.52 -6.72
C GLN A 154 -17.76 5.72 -5.45
N SER A 155 -17.42 6.38 -4.34
CA SER A 155 -17.24 5.75 -3.03
C SER A 155 -18.53 5.03 -2.58
N GLU A 156 -19.67 5.69 -2.69
CA GLU A 156 -20.99 5.10 -2.37
C GLU A 156 -21.29 3.87 -3.24
N ARG A 157 -21.13 4.00 -4.56
CA ARG A 157 -21.39 2.92 -5.52
C ARG A 157 -20.48 1.70 -5.31
N THR A 158 -19.21 1.92 -4.92
CA THR A 158 -18.24 0.85 -4.71
C THR A 158 -18.19 0.34 -3.28
N HIS A 159 -19.03 0.88 -2.38
CA HIS A 159 -19.03 0.60 -0.93
C HIS A 159 -17.65 0.76 -0.28
N LYS A 160 -16.78 1.59 -0.86
CA LYS A 160 -15.47 1.92 -0.27
C LYS A 160 -15.62 3.10 0.66
N LYS A 161 -15.11 2.95 1.89
CA LYS A 161 -15.13 4.04 2.88
C LYS A 161 -14.32 5.25 2.37
N LEU A 162 -14.97 6.41 2.34
CA LEU A 162 -14.31 7.66 2.00
C LEU A 162 -13.35 8.08 3.12
N THR A 163 -12.14 8.46 2.76
CA THR A 163 -11.07 8.85 3.70
C THR A 163 -10.39 10.13 3.25
N LYS A 164 -9.58 10.77 4.11
CA LYS A 164 -8.73 11.90 3.71
C LYS A 164 -7.81 11.52 2.54
N SER A 165 -7.25 10.31 2.55
CA SER A 165 -6.39 9.80 1.47
C SER A 165 -7.10 9.68 0.13
N SER A 166 -8.42 9.44 0.13
CA SER A 166 -9.21 9.34 -1.10
C SER A 166 -9.19 10.64 -1.93
N PHE A 167 -9.02 11.78 -1.29
CA PHE A 167 -9.01 13.09 -1.94
C PHE A 167 -7.60 13.62 -2.30
N LYS A 168 -6.52 12.94 -1.90
CA LYS A 168 -5.16 13.44 -2.16
C LYS A 168 -4.87 13.68 -3.64
N ARG A 169 -5.23 12.73 -4.52
CA ARG A 169 -4.99 12.89 -5.96
C ARG A 169 -5.85 14.00 -6.57
N LEU A 170 -7.10 14.13 -6.12
CA LEU A 170 -7.96 15.22 -6.54
C LEU A 170 -7.38 16.58 -6.10
N LEU A 171 -6.94 16.71 -4.85
CA LEU A 171 -6.33 17.94 -4.34
C LEU A 171 -4.98 18.25 -5.02
N PHE A 172 -4.20 17.23 -5.37
CA PHE A 172 -2.96 17.36 -6.12
C PHE A 172 -3.18 18.00 -7.50
N LEU A 173 -4.20 17.54 -8.23
CA LEU A 173 -4.50 18.02 -9.58
C LEU A 173 -5.40 19.27 -9.59
N HIS A 174 -6.30 19.40 -8.62
CA HIS A 174 -7.33 20.43 -8.53
C HIS A 174 -7.29 21.12 -7.15
N PRO A 175 -6.24 21.89 -6.85
CA PRO A 175 -6.11 22.59 -5.56
C PRO A 175 -7.23 23.63 -5.34
N ASN A 176 -7.86 24.13 -6.41
CA ASN A 176 -9.05 25.00 -6.36
C ASN A 176 -10.28 24.32 -5.74
N ALA A 177 -10.33 22.99 -5.69
CA ALA A 177 -11.42 22.22 -5.07
C ALA A 177 -11.24 22.04 -3.55
N LEU A 178 -10.20 22.62 -2.90
CA LEU A 178 -9.87 22.45 -1.49
C LEU A 178 -11.08 22.68 -0.55
N GLU A 179 -11.81 23.77 -0.75
CA GLU A 179 -12.96 24.11 0.10
C GLU A 179 -14.08 23.05 -0.02
N SER A 180 -14.37 22.62 -1.24
CA SER A 180 -15.38 21.59 -1.50
C SER A 180 -14.97 20.22 -0.91
N ILE A 181 -13.71 19.85 -1.05
CA ILE A 181 -13.14 18.64 -0.42
C ILE A 181 -13.28 18.70 1.10
N ASN A 182 -12.93 19.84 1.73
CA ASN A 182 -12.99 20.02 3.17
C ASN A 182 -14.43 19.96 3.71
N LYS A 183 -15.40 20.43 2.93
CA LYS A 183 -16.82 20.27 3.25
C LYS A 183 -17.23 18.79 3.31
N GLU A 184 -16.78 17.98 2.37
CA GLU A 184 -17.07 16.53 2.37
C GLU A 184 -16.32 15.80 3.50
N LEU A 185 -15.07 16.16 3.78
CA LEU A 185 -14.32 15.61 4.92
C LEU A 185 -15.00 15.92 6.26
N SER A 186 -15.53 17.11 6.43
CA SER A 186 -16.26 17.53 7.64
C SER A 186 -17.53 16.69 7.84
N LYS A 187 -18.28 16.38 6.77
CA LYS A 187 -19.47 15.51 6.84
C LYS A 187 -19.18 14.11 7.38
N ILE A 188 -17.98 13.59 7.11
CA ILE A 188 -17.55 12.26 7.56
C ILE A 188 -16.68 12.31 8.82
N GLY A 189 -16.64 13.46 9.53
CA GLY A 189 -15.90 13.65 10.78
C GLY A 189 -14.38 13.57 10.64
N LYS A 190 -13.83 13.91 9.47
CA LYS A 190 -12.39 13.90 9.22
C LYS A 190 -11.80 15.30 9.26
N LYS A 191 -10.55 15.41 9.77
CA LYS A 191 -9.82 16.69 9.79
C LYS A 191 -9.68 17.22 8.36
N PRO A 192 -10.03 18.49 8.11
CA PRO A 192 -9.86 19.13 6.79
C PRO A 192 -8.38 19.22 6.41
N PHE A 193 -8.12 19.39 5.12
CA PHE A 193 -6.81 19.78 4.61
C PHE A 193 -6.57 21.26 4.86
N ASP A 194 -5.33 21.63 5.16
CA ASP A 194 -4.87 23.01 5.14
C ASP A 194 -3.97 23.30 3.93
N ILE A 195 -3.50 24.53 3.82
CA ILE A 195 -2.70 24.97 2.70
C ILE A 195 -1.34 24.26 2.65
N ASN A 196 -0.77 23.85 3.79
CA ASN A 196 0.51 23.15 3.85
C ASN A 196 0.35 21.69 3.40
N ASP A 197 -0.81 21.08 3.61
CA ASP A 197 -1.13 19.76 3.07
C ASP A 197 -0.96 19.71 1.53
N ILE A 198 -1.16 20.83 0.82
CA ILE A 198 -0.94 20.92 -0.65
C ILE A 198 0.53 20.68 -1.00
N VAL A 199 1.44 21.28 -0.22
CA VAL A 199 2.90 21.11 -0.40
C VAL A 199 3.30 19.66 -0.12
N ASP A 200 2.85 19.10 1.01
CA ASP A 200 3.16 17.72 1.39
C ASP A 200 2.62 16.71 0.38
N ILE A 201 1.41 16.96 -0.15
CA ILE A 201 0.82 16.11 -1.20
C ILE A 201 1.62 16.24 -2.51
N PHE A 202 2.04 17.44 -2.90
CA PHE A 202 2.89 17.63 -4.07
C PHE A 202 4.21 16.87 -3.94
N GLU A 203 4.90 16.98 -2.80
CA GLU A 203 6.13 16.21 -2.53
C GLU A 203 5.87 14.69 -2.63
N GLU A 204 4.76 14.21 -2.07
CA GLU A 204 4.41 12.78 -2.13
C GLU A 204 4.26 12.29 -3.58
N PHE A 205 3.57 13.05 -4.45
CA PHE A 205 3.42 12.67 -5.86
C PHE A 205 4.71 12.85 -6.66
N LEU A 206 5.52 13.85 -6.36
CA LEU A 206 6.84 14.04 -6.97
C LEU A 206 7.76 12.85 -6.66
N VAL A 207 7.79 12.38 -5.40
CA VAL A 207 8.54 11.18 -5.02
C VAL A 207 8.02 9.94 -5.76
N ARG A 208 6.70 9.78 -5.91
CA ARG A 208 6.14 8.66 -6.70
C ARG A 208 6.64 8.67 -8.15
N GLN A 209 6.71 9.84 -8.80
CA GLN A 209 7.27 9.97 -10.13
C GLN A 209 8.77 9.64 -10.15
N MET A 210 9.53 10.09 -9.16
CA MET A 210 10.97 9.82 -9.08
C MET A 210 11.28 8.33 -8.90
N LEU A 211 10.44 7.63 -8.12
CA LEU A 211 10.56 6.18 -7.89
C LEU A 211 10.07 5.35 -9.09
N ASP A 212 9.04 5.81 -9.77
CA ASP A 212 8.46 5.15 -10.94
C ASP A 212 7.83 6.20 -11.88
N PRO A 213 8.54 6.65 -12.92
CA PRO A 213 8.05 7.67 -13.84
C PRO A 213 6.74 7.30 -14.56
N SER A 214 6.38 6.03 -14.59
CA SER A 214 5.12 5.58 -15.20
C SER A 214 3.87 5.88 -14.34
N ARG A 215 4.05 6.08 -13.04
CA ARG A 215 2.94 6.23 -12.08
C ARG A 215 2.34 7.63 -12.01
N GLU A 216 3.16 8.65 -12.20
CA GLU A 216 2.68 10.03 -12.15
C GLU A 216 3.30 10.85 -13.27
N GLN A 217 2.45 11.40 -14.13
CA GLN A 217 2.85 12.12 -15.33
C GLN A 217 2.33 13.56 -15.36
N PHE A 218 1.63 14.01 -14.30
CA PHE A 218 0.98 15.32 -14.23
C PHE A 218 1.60 16.26 -13.19
N ILE A 219 2.87 16.08 -12.84
CA ILE A 219 3.59 16.94 -11.87
C ILE A 219 3.62 18.39 -12.36
N GLU A 220 3.95 18.62 -13.63
CA GLU A 220 3.99 19.96 -14.19
C GLU A 220 2.59 20.59 -14.22
N SER A 221 1.57 19.83 -14.61
CA SER A 221 0.18 20.28 -14.58
C SER A 221 -0.25 20.70 -13.17
N SER A 222 0.11 19.89 -12.16
CA SER A 222 -0.17 20.20 -10.76
C SER A 222 0.57 21.46 -10.30
N TYR A 223 1.85 21.61 -10.65
CA TYR A 223 2.61 22.83 -10.37
C TYR A 223 1.90 24.07 -10.91
N LEU A 224 1.48 24.05 -12.18
CA LEU A 224 0.78 25.15 -12.81
C LEU A 224 -0.57 25.45 -12.13
N MET A 225 -1.30 24.42 -11.73
CA MET A 225 -2.57 24.57 -10.99
C MET A 225 -2.36 25.18 -9.61
N ILE A 226 -1.33 24.74 -8.86
CA ILE A 226 -1.01 25.29 -7.54
C ILE A 226 -0.56 26.74 -7.68
N SER A 227 0.35 27.04 -8.59
CA SER A 227 0.86 28.41 -8.82
C SER A 227 -0.26 29.40 -9.18
N LYS A 228 -1.23 28.95 -9.99
CA LYS A 228 -2.39 29.76 -10.36
C LYS A 228 -3.33 30.03 -9.18
N ASN A 229 -3.65 29.01 -8.37
CA ASN A 229 -4.66 29.10 -7.32
C ASN A 229 -4.09 29.54 -5.96
N TYR A 230 -2.82 29.28 -5.71
CA TYR A 230 -2.09 29.61 -4.50
C TYR A 230 -0.71 30.22 -4.81
N PRO A 231 -0.66 31.46 -5.36
CA PRO A 231 0.62 32.09 -5.74
C PRO A 231 1.66 32.17 -4.63
N SER A 232 1.24 32.23 -3.39
CA SER A 232 2.15 32.23 -2.22
C SER A 232 2.92 30.92 -2.04
N LEU A 233 2.42 29.81 -2.57
CA LEU A 233 3.08 28.50 -2.52
C LEU A 233 4.04 28.29 -3.70
N GLU A 234 3.94 29.08 -4.78
CA GLU A 234 4.74 28.88 -6.00
C GLU A 234 6.24 28.77 -5.73
N PRO A 235 6.89 29.65 -4.95
CA PRO A 235 8.33 29.54 -4.70
C PRO A 235 8.71 28.24 -3.99
N VAL A 236 7.87 27.78 -3.06
CA VAL A 236 8.10 26.54 -2.30
C VAL A 236 7.94 25.33 -3.21
N ILE A 237 6.86 25.24 -3.98
CA ILE A 237 6.61 24.14 -4.91
C ILE A 237 7.68 24.09 -6.00
N LYS A 238 8.09 25.26 -6.54
CA LYS A 238 9.16 25.34 -7.53
C LYS A 238 10.48 24.80 -6.97
N SER A 239 10.85 25.15 -5.75
CA SER A 239 12.06 24.61 -5.11
C SER A 239 12.03 23.09 -4.95
N LYS A 240 10.83 22.50 -4.75
CA LYS A 240 10.67 21.03 -4.73
C LYS A 240 10.80 20.44 -6.12
N LEU A 241 10.25 21.09 -7.14
CA LEU A 241 10.35 20.64 -8.52
C LEU A 241 11.81 20.69 -9.03
N ASP A 242 12.58 21.68 -8.61
CA ASP A 242 13.98 21.85 -9.00
C ASP A 242 14.86 20.65 -8.58
N ILE A 243 14.43 19.84 -7.60
CA ILE A 243 15.11 18.60 -7.19
C ILE A 243 15.28 17.62 -8.36
N LEU A 244 14.40 17.65 -9.36
CA LEU A 244 14.53 16.80 -10.55
C LEU A 244 15.81 17.07 -11.34
N ASN A 245 16.40 18.25 -11.20
CA ASN A 245 17.63 18.67 -11.86
C ASN A 245 18.86 18.60 -10.94
N SER A 246 18.71 18.17 -9.69
CA SER A 246 19.78 18.09 -8.71
C SER A 246 20.62 16.81 -8.85
N SER A 247 21.68 16.69 -8.04
CA SER A 247 22.53 15.49 -8.00
C SER A 247 21.75 14.24 -7.56
N GLN A 248 22.29 13.06 -7.88
CA GLN A 248 21.72 11.78 -7.47
C GLN A 248 21.52 11.70 -5.94
N ASN A 249 22.53 12.12 -5.16
CA ASN A 249 22.46 12.07 -3.70
C ASN A 249 21.39 13.02 -3.14
N GLU A 250 21.21 14.21 -3.71
CA GLU A 250 20.15 15.13 -3.31
C GLU A 250 18.77 14.55 -3.61
N LYS A 251 18.59 13.90 -4.77
CA LYS A 251 17.36 13.20 -5.14
C LYS A 251 17.05 12.07 -4.15
N ILE A 252 18.01 11.20 -3.85
CA ILE A 252 17.85 10.09 -2.89
C ILE A 252 17.52 10.64 -1.51
N SER A 253 18.24 11.68 -1.05
CA SER A 253 17.96 12.33 0.23
C SER A 253 16.53 12.87 0.29
N PHE A 254 16.08 13.57 -0.74
CA PHE A 254 14.72 14.10 -0.83
C PHE A 254 13.65 12.99 -0.80
N ILE A 255 13.85 11.90 -1.55
CA ILE A 255 12.95 10.75 -1.57
C ILE A 255 12.82 10.17 -0.16
N LEU A 256 13.94 9.87 0.49
CA LEU A 256 13.96 9.25 1.81
C LEU A 256 13.37 10.18 2.87
N ASP A 257 13.72 11.46 2.89
CA ASP A 257 13.17 12.44 3.84
C ASP A 257 11.65 12.60 3.69
N THR A 258 11.13 12.57 2.45
CA THR A 258 9.70 12.64 2.19
C THR A 258 8.98 11.37 2.65
N ILE A 259 9.57 10.19 2.43
CA ILE A 259 9.02 8.92 2.92
C ILE A 259 9.04 8.91 4.45
N TYR A 260 10.14 9.34 5.07
CA TYR A 260 10.28 9.35 6.53
C TYR A 260 9.27 10.25 7.25
N LYS A 261 8.81 11.33 6.64
CA LYS A 261 7.72 12.16 7.19
C LYS A 261 6.45 11.35 7.54
N ARG A 262 6.26 10.17 6.95
CA ARG A 262 5.14 9.26 7.25
C ARG A 262 5.33 8.48 8.57
N PHE A 263 6.57 8.36 9.04
CA PHE A 263 6.95 7.53 10.20
C PHE A 263 7.37 8.43 11.38
N LYS A 264 6.42 9.21 11.91
CA LYS A 264 6.69 10.24 12.93
C LYS A 264 7.41 9.73 14.18
N ASP A 265 7.12 8.49 14.56
CA ASP A 265 7.68 7.86 15.78
C ASP A 265 8.83 6.88 15.47
N PHE A 266 9.28 6.83 14.22
CA PHE A 266 10.43 5.99 13.85
C PHE A 266 11.72 6.63 14.34
N PRO A 267 12.62 5.88 15.00
CA PRO A 267 13.86 6.43 15.56
C PRO A 267 14.73 7.08 14.48
N LYS A 268 15.09 8.35 14.71
CA LYS A 268 15.85 9.12 13.74
C LYS A 268 17.21 8.48 13.42
N GLU A 269 17.89 7.93 14.42
CA GLU A 269 19.19 7.25 14.22
C GLU A 269 19.07 6.08 13.23
N LYS A 270 18.04 5.23 13.39
CA LYS A 270 17.79 4.12 12.46
C LYS A 270 17.46 4.61 11.05
N PHE A 271 16.78 5.75 10.95
CA PHE A 271 16.52 6.35 9.64
C PHE A 271 17.82 6.92 9.01
N ASP A 272 18.64 7.58 9.79
CA ASP A 272 19.91 8.12 9.31
C ASP A 272 20.85 6.99 8.82
N ASP A 273 20.84 5.81 9.45
CA ASP A 273 21.54 4.61 8.99
C ASP A 273 21.02 4.11 7.63
N ILE A 274 19.69 4.03 7.46
CA ILE A 274 19.07 3.66 6.17
C ILE A 274 19.47 4.69 5.09
N LYS A 275 19.40 5.98 5.41
CA LYS A 275 19.75 7.05 4.49
C LYS A 275 21.23 6.97 4.09
N ASN A 276 22.12 6.77 5.04
CA ASN A 276 23.56 6.60 4.80
C ASN A 276 23.86 5.36 3.94
N TYR A 277 23.15 4.26 4.16
CA TYR A 277 23.28 3.07 3.31
C TYR A 277 23.03 3.39 1.84
N TYR A 278 21.93 4.07 1.50
CA TYR A 278 21.62 4.41 0.11
C TYR A 278 22.55 5.48 -0.48
N LEU A 279 22.91 6.52 0.31
CA LEU A 279 23.79 7.59 -0.14
C LEU A 279 25.22 7.13 -0.42
N ASN A 280 25.71 6.10 0.28
CA ASN A 280 27.04 5.52 0.11
C ASN A 280 27.04 4.27 -0.77
N SER A 281 25.89 3.89 -1.34
CA SER A 281 25.75 2.74 -2.22
C SER A 281 26.43 2.98 -3.56
N ASN A 282 27.12 1.96 -4.09
CA ASN A 282 27.68 1.96 -5.44
C ASN A 282 26.64 1.58 -6.53
N LYS A 283 25.35 1.49 -6.17
CA LYS A 283 24.27 1.14 -7.09
C LYS A 283 23.92 2.33 -7.99
N SER A 284 23.32 2.04 -9.15
CA SER A 284 22.76 3.08 -10.01
C SER A 284 21.57 3.77 -9.33
N TYR A 285 21.25 4.99 -9.76
CA TYR A 285 20.07 5.72 -9.27
C TYR A 285 18.78 4.91 -9.48
N GLU A 286 18.66 4.29 -10.65
CA GLU A 286 17.51 3.47 -11.04
C GLU A 286 17.35 2.25 -10.13
N ASP A 287 18.44 1.55 -9.80
CA ASP A 287 18.41 0.40 -8.90
C ASP A 287 18.01 0.82 -7.48
N ILE A 288 18.56 1.94 -6.98
CA ILE A 288 18.19 2.50 -5.68
C ILE A 288 16.70 2.87 -5.65
N CYS A 289 16.20 3.58 -6.68
CA CYS A 289 14.79 3.92 -6.79
C CYS A 289 13.89 2.68 -6.80
N LYS A 290 14.29 1.64 -7.52
CA LYS A 290 13.57 0.37 -7.58
C LYS A 290 13.52 -0.31 -6.20
N GLU A 291 14.62 -0.35 -5.47
CA GLU A 291 14.67 -0.91 -4.11
C GLU A 291 13.77 -0.12 -3.15
N ILE A 292 13.90 1.21 -3.14
CA ILE A 292 13.05 2.07 -2.30
C ILE A 292 11.57 1.89 -2.67
N ASN A 293 11.23 1.83 -3.96
CA ASN A 293 9.86 1.63 -4.40
C ASN A 293 9.29 0.28 -3.93
N ASN A 294 10.09 -0.79 -4.02
CA ASN A 294 9.69 -2.10 -3.49
C ASN A 294 9.45 -2.04 -1.98
N GLN A 295 10.30 -1.35 -1.24
CA GLN A 295 10.09 -1.14 0.20
C GLN A 295 8.81 -0.32 0.48
N VAL A 296 8.54 0.75 -0.25
CA VAL A 296 7.32 1.56 -0.09
C VAL A 296 6.05 0.72 -0.37
N VAL A 297 6.06 -0.11 -1.40
CA VAL A 297 4.95 -1.04 -1.70
C VAL A 297 4.77 -2.03 -0.55
N ARG A 298 5.85 -2.61 -0.05
CA ARG A 298 5.88 -3.54 1.08
C ARG A 298 5.32 -2.90 2.35
N ILE A 299 5.76 -1.69 2.69
CA ILE A 299 5.26 -0.91 3.83
C ILE A 299 3.76 -0.64 3.69
N SER A 300 3.30 -0.21 2.52
CA SER A 300 1.88 0.06 2.27
C SER A 300 1.01 -1.18 2.44
N MET A 301 1.52 -2.36 2.05
CA MET A 301 0.87 -3.64 2.31
C MET A 301 0.82 -3.95 3.81
N MET A 302 1.91 -3.75 4.53
CA MET A 302 2.00 -3.94 5.98
C MET A 302 1.03 -3.02 6.72
N GLU A 303 1.02 -1.71 6.42
CA GLU A 303 0.08 -0.73 6.99
C GLU A 303 -1.38 -1.14 6.75
N SER A 304 -1.70 -1.64 5.56
CA SER A 304 -3.05 -2.14 5.24
C SER A 304 -3.45 -3.34 6.09
N LEU A 305 -2.51 -4.25 6.39
CA LEU A 305 -2.77 -5.41 7.24
C LEU A 305 -2.99 -4.99 8.70
N ILE A 306 -2.11 -4.15 9.25
CA ILE A 306 -2.15 -3.77 10.66
C ILE A 306 -3.24 -2.76 11.00
N SER A 307 -3.76 -2.01 10.02
CA SER A 307 -4.80 -0.98 10.23
C SER A 307 -6.20 -1.55 10.47
N LYS A 308 -6.38 -2.87 10.34
CA LYS A 308 -7.68 -3.51 10.56
C LYS A 308 -8.11 -3.36 12.02
N ASP A 309 -9.41 -3.15 12.21
CA ASP A 309 -9.98 -3.06 13.56
C ASP A 309 -9.97 -4.46 14.23
N ILE A 310 -9.44 -4.51 15.45
CA ILE A 310 -9.50 -5.68 16.32
C ILE A 310 -10.39 -5.32 17.50
N PRO A 311 -11.34 -6.18 17.91
CA PRO A 311 -12.21 -5.89 19.05
C PRO A 311 -11.40 -5.60 20.32
N SER A 312 -11.81 -4.60 21.13
CA SER A 312 -11.10 -4.21 22.34
C SER A 312 -10.96 -5.34 23.38
N ASP A 313 -11.98 -6.19 23.47
CA ASP A 313 -11.96 -7.38 24.32
C ASP A 313 -10.86 -8.37 23.88
N VAL A 314 -10.67 -8.56 22.58
CA VAL A 314 -9.59 -9.40 22.03
C VAL A 314 -8.22 -8.82 22.39
N LEU A 315 -8.05 -7.50 22.24
CA LEU A 315 -6.78 -6.83 22.56
C LEU A 315 -6.43 -6.90 24.05
N SER A 316 -7.43 -6.79 24.93
CA SER A 316 -7.22 -6.78 26.38
C SER A 316 -7.02 -8.17 26.99
N ASN A 317 -7.71 -9.19 26.45
CA ASN A 317 -7.79 -10.50 27.09
C ASN A 317 -7.04 -11.62 26.36
N SER A 318 -6.62 -11.43 25.10
CA SER A 318 -5.73 -12.39 24.44
C SER A 318 -4.35 -12.39 25.07
N ILE A 319 -3.67 -13.56 25.04
CA ILE A 319 -2.32 -13.74 25.54
C ILE A 319 -1.44 -14.21 24.38
N VAL A 320 -0.40 -13.44 24.05
CA VAL A 320 0.52 -13.72 22.95
C VAL A 320 1.84 -14.22 23.53
N PHE A 321 2.24 -15.45 23.19
CA PHE A 321 3.50 -16.05 23.61
C PHE A 321 4.58 -15.84 22.54
N ILE A 322 5.69 -15.21 22.90
CA ILE A 322 6.86 -14.97 22.04
C ILE A 322 8.13 -15.49 22.70
N GLY A 323 9.18 -15.73 21.93
CA GLY A 323 10.48 -16.17 22.42
C GLY A 323 11.16 -17.24 21.55
N PRO A 324 12.40 -17.65 21.87
CA PRO A 324 13.21 -18.56 21.06
C PRO A 324 12.68 -20.00 21.05
N MET A 325 13.28 -20.85 20.23
CA MET A 325 12.96 -22.29 20.20
C MET A 325 13.35 -22.94 21.51
N GLY A 326 12.51 -23.85 22.05
CA GLY A 326 12.77 -24.54 23.32
C GLY A 326 12.43 -23.73 24.58
N SER A 327 11.83 -22.53 24.46
CA SER A 327 11.44 -21.69 25.60
C SER A 327 10.12 -22.11 26.28
N LEU A 328 9.55 -23.26 25.94
CA LEU A 328 8.31 -23.84 26.48
C LEU A 328 7.01 -23.15 26.06
N LYS A 329 7.03 -22.24 25.09
CA LYS A 329 5.83 -21.52 24.61
C LYS A 329 4.66 -22.46 24.29
N SER A 330 4.89 -23.45 23.43
CA SER A 330 3.80 -24.30 22.91
C SER A 330 3.20 -25.20 23.99
N SER A 331 3.99 -25.63 24.97
CA SER A 331 3.53 -26.40 26.12
C SER A 331 2.73 -25.53 27.08
N THR A 332 3.24 -24.35 27.42
CA THR A 332 2.58 -23.37 28.30
C THR A 332 1.29 -22.86 27.67
N SER A 333 1.29 -22.50 26.37
CA SER A 333 0.09 -22.02 25.66
C SER A 333 -1.01 -23.09 25.61
N SER A 334 -0.66 -24.38 25.51
CA SER A 334 -1.64 -25.46 25.54
C SER A 334 -2.29 -25.62 26.92
N VAL A 335 -1.50 -25.57 27.99
CA VAL A 335 -2.03 -25.64 29.36
C VAL A 335 -2.85 -24.40 29.70
N MET A 336 -2.36 -23.21 29.37
CA MET A 336 -3.09 -21.95 29.54
C MET A 336 -4.44 -21.93 28.81
N SER A 337 -4.49 -22.45 27.58
CA SER A 337 -5.73 -22.59 26.80
C SER A 337 -6.76 -23.43 27.56
N SER A 338 -6.34 -24.52 28.19
CA SER A 338 -7.20 -25.38 29.01
C SER A 338 -7.64 -24.71 30.30
N ILE A 339 -6.73 -24.07 31.04
CA ILE A 339 -7.02 -23.38 32.31
C ILE A 339 -8.03 -22.24 32.09
N LEU A 340 -7.80 -21.42 31.08
CA LEU A 340 -8.61 -20.23 30.82
C LEU A 340 -9.82 -20.50 29.91
N ASN A 341 -9.97 -21.74 29.43
CA ASN A 341 -11.00 -22.13 28.46
C ASN A 341 -11.04 -21.19 27.23
N MET A 342 -9.86 -20.86 26.69
CA MET A 342 -9.69 -19.98 25.54
C MET A 342 -9.18 -20.77 24.34
N PRO A 343 -9.59 -20.46 23.10
CA PRO A 343 -9.04 -21.11 21.91
C PRO A 343 -7.54 -20.82 21.80
N LYS A 344 -6.78 -21.84 21.36
CA LYS A 344 -5.37 -21.69 21.02
C LYS A 344 -5.18 -21.54 19.52
N VAL A 345 -4.34 -20.60 19.11
CA VAL A 345 -3.88 -20.42 17.73
C VAL A 345 -2.35 -20.49 17.71
N SER A 346 -1.79 -21.47 17.00
CA SER A 346 -0.33 -21.57 16.80
C SER A 346 0.04 -21.14 15.42
N LEU A 347 0.99 -20.20 15.29
CA LEU A 347 1.44 -19.72 13.99
C LEU A 347 2.26 -20.76 13.20
N ASP A 348 2.77 -21.80 13.88
CA ASP A 348 3.47 -22.91 13.24
C ASP A 348 2.52 -24.05 12.80
N ASP A 349 1.24 -23.97 13.13
CA ASP A 349 0.22 -24.95 12.72
C ASP A 349 -0.24 -24.75 11.27
N ARG A 350 0.47 -25.42 10.36
CA ARG A 350 0.22 -25.34 8.91
C ARG A 350 -1.13 -25.92 8.48
N GLU A 351 -1.68 -26.85 9.22
CA GLU A 351 -2.98 -27.46 8.87
C GLU A 351 -4.11 -26.48 9.18
N THR A 352 -4.14 -25.94 10.40
CA THR A 352 -5.16 -24.97 10.82
C THR A 352 -5.06 -23.66 10.03
N LEU A 353 -3.85 -23.22 9.69
CA LEU A 353 -3.59 -21.98 8.97
C LEU A 353 -3.32 -22.18 7.47
N LYS A 354 -3.81 -23.27 6.88
CA LYS A 354 -3.54 -23.65 5.50
C LYS A 354 -3.84 -22.54 4.49
N GLU A 355 -4.95 -21.83 4.64
CA GLU A 355 -5.33 -20.74 3.72
C GLU A 355 -4.30 -19.60 3.65
N TYR A 356 -3.54 -19.36 4.74
CA TYR A 356 -2.45 -18.40 4.78
C TYR A 356 -1.17 -19.00 4.21
N TYR A 357 -0.86 -20.27 4.56
CA TYR A 357 0.34 -20.96 4.09
C TYR A 357 0.32 -21.24 2.59
N ASP A 358 -0.84 -21.43 1.98
CA ASP A 358 -1.02 -21.60 0.53
C ASP A 358 -0.55 -20.34 -0.25
N LYS A 359 -0.52 -19.17 0.39
CA LYS A 359 -0.01 -17.90 -0.18
C LYS A 359 1.50 -17.71 -0.05
N ARG A 360 2.24 -18.65 0.56
CA ARG A 360 3.69 -18.51 0.79
C ARG A 360 4.47 -18.17 -0.49
N SER A 361 4.08 -18.73 -1.62
CA SER A 361 4.73 -18.49 -2.93
C SER A 361 4.50 -17.09 -3.51
N GLU A 362 3.55 -16.31 -2.96
CA GLU A 362 3.30 -14.93 -3.37
C GLU A 362 4.34 -13.93 -2.79
N PHE A 363 5.17 -14.38 -1.84
CA PHE A 363 6.14 -13.55 -1.13
C PHE A 363 7.57 -13.87 -1.54
N GLU A 364 8.39 -12.85 -1.83
CA GLU A 364 9.79 -12.98 -2.22
C GLU A 364 10.65 -13.54 -1.07
N SER A 365 10.42 -13.05 0.16
CA SER A 365 11.17 -13.50 1.35
C SER A 365 10.29 -14.29 2.33
N PHE A 366 10.93 -15.14 3.13
CA PHE A 366 10.26 -15.85 4.22
C PHE A 366 9.81 -14.86 5.31
N LYS A 367 10.55 -13.79 5.56
CA LYS A 367 10.21 -12.77 6.53
C LYS A 367 8.98 -11.94 6.15
N ASP A 368 8.80 -11.64 4.87
CA ASP A 368 7.57 -10.98 4.40
C ASP A 368 6.35 -11.86 4.60
N PHE A 369 6.51 -13.16 4.36
CA PHE A 369 5.45 -14.13 4.63
C PHE A 369 5.16 -14.27 6.13
N GLU A 370 6.18 -14.36 7.00
CA GLU A 370 5.99 -14.39 8.45
C GLU A 370 5.25 -13.15 8.96
N PHE A 371 5.60 -11.97 8.45
CA PHE A 371 4.90 -10.73 8.77
C PHE A 371 3.43 -10.78 8.32
N TYR A 372 3.19 -11.21 7.08
CA TYR A 372 1.84 -11.37 6.53
C TYR A 372 1.00 -12.34 7.37
N LEU A 373 1.55 -13.53 7.67
CA LEU A 373 0.90 -14.55 8.47
C LEU A 373 0.53 -14.01 9.86
N THR A 374 1.51 -13.48 10.57
CA THR A 374 1.34 -12.92 11.93
C THR A 374 0.29 -11.81 11.94
N SER A 375 0.42 -10.84 11.04
CA SER A 375 -0.49 -9.70 10.97
C SER A 375 -1.91 -10.11 10.58
N SER A 376 -2.04 -11.05 9.62
CA SER A 376 -3.35 -11.53 9.18
C SER A 376 -4.06 -12.33 10.26
N VAL A 377 -3.36 -13.20 10.97
CA VAL A 377 -3.94 -13.98 12.07
C VAL A 377 -4.36 -13.05 13.20
N LEU A 378 -3.48 -12.18 13.69
CA LEU A 378 -3.81 -11.27 14.79
C LEU A 378 -4.98 -10.35 14.47
N THR A 379 -5.04 -9.82 13.25
CA THR A 379 -6.13 -8.90 12.85
C THR A 379 -7.44 -9.62 12.47
N SER A 380 -7.41 -10.93 12.30
CA SER A 380 -8.61 -11.74 12.03
C SER A 380 -9.37 -12.20 13.29
N LEU A 381 -8.73 -12.09 14.47
CA LEU A 381 -9.30 -12.54 15.74
C LEU A 381 -10.62 -11.82 16.04
N LYS A 382 -11.64 -12.60 16.44
CA LYS A 382 -12.97 -12.08 16.81
C LYS A 382 -13.31 -12.28 18.28
N ILE A 383 -12.61 -13.20 18.94
CA ILE A 383 -12.73 -13.52 20.37
C ILE A 383 -11.33 -13.61 20.97
N PRO A 384 -11.16 -13.40 22.29
CA PRO A 384 -9.90 -13.60 22.98
C PRO A 384 -9.33 -15.01 22.74
N ALA A 385 -8.03 -15.10 22.54
CA ALA A 385 -7.33 -16.33 22.23
C ALA A 385 -5.94 -16.40 22.89
N ILE A 386 -5.42 -17.61 23.05
CA ILE A 386 -4.02 -17.88 23.36
C ILE A 386 -3.27 -18.02 22.03
N ILE A 387 -2.31 -17.13 21.76
CA ILE A 387 -1.57 -17.10 20.50
C ILE A 387 -0.13 -17.57 20.75
N ASP A 388 0.26 -18.64 20.09
CA ASP A 388 1.60 -19.24 20.20
C ASP A 388 2.40 -18.92 18.94
N PHE A 389 3.41 -18.04 19.08
CA PHE A 389 4.29 -17.65 17.98
C PHE A 389 5.39 -18.68 17.77
N GLY A 390 5.70 -19.00 16.51
CA GLY A 390 6.99 -19.57 16.15
C GLY A 390 8.14 -18.62 16.50
N ALA A 391 9.32 -19.13 16.74
CA ALA A 391 10.44 -18.34 17.26
C ALA A 391 10.83 -17.14 16.36
N GLY A 392 10.65 -17.26 15.05
CA GLY A 392 10.97 -16.22 14.09
C GLY A 392 9.91 -15.12 13.94
N HIS A 393 8.64 -15.38 14.31
CA HIS A 393 7.51 -14.50 14.02
C HIS A 393 7.50 -13.16 14.78
N SER A 394 8.37 -13.00 15.78
CA SER A 394 8.53 -11.76 16.57
C SER A 394 9.89 -11.08 16.39
N VAL A 395 10.77 -11.62 15.54
CA VAL A 395 12.13 -11.11 15.35
C VAL A 395 12.31 -10.64 13.91
N TYR A 396 12.56 -9.35 13.71
CA TYR A 396 12.73 -8.71 12.41
C TYR A 396 14.03 -7.90 12.40
N GLU A 397 14.93 -8.22 11.47
CA GLU A 397 16.20 -7.49 11.27
C GLU A 397 15.97 -6.17 10.53
N ASP A 398 15.00 -6.13 9.61
CA ASP A 398 14.61 -4.93 8.91
C ASP A 398 13.93 -3.97 9.91
N PRO A 399 14.53 -2.79 10.18
CA PRO A 399 14.02 -1.87 11.20
C PRO A 399 12.64 -1.31 10.87
N ILE A 400 12.28 -1.21 9.58
CA ILE A 400 10.97 -0.71 9.16
C ILE A 400 9.92 -1.80 9.39
N MET A 401 10.23 -3.05 9.04
CA MET A 401 9.33 -4.18 9.31
C MET A 401 9.11 -4.36 10.82
N PHE A 402 10.17 -4.23 11.61
CA PHE A 402 10.06 -4.30 13.06
C PHE A 402 9.17 -3.17 13.62
N TYR A 403 9.33 -1.95 13.12
CA TYR A 403 8.49 -0.82 13.52
C TYR A 403 7.00 -1.07 13.22
N GLU A 404 6.67 -1.57 12.03
CA GLU A 404 5.29 -1.91 11.69
C GLU A 404 4.74 -3.05 12.55
N PHE A 405 5.58 -4.05 12.85
CA PHE A 405 5.22 -5.12 13.79
C PHE A 405 4.98 -4.58 15.20
N GLN A 406 5.83 -3.69 15.70
CA GLN A 406 5.64 -3.04 17.01
C GLN A 406 4.30 -2.31 17.11
N LYS A 407 3.90 -1.60 16.05
CA LYS A 407 2.59 -0.91 15.99
C LYS A 407 1.41 -1.87 16.12
N LEU A 408 1.52 -3.06 15.56
CA LEU A 408 0.49 -4.09 15.68
C LEU A 408 0.48 -4.72 17.08
N ILE A 409 1.63 -5.25 17.51
CA ILE A 409 1.73 -6.06 18.71
C ILE A 409 1.51 -5.24 19.98
N SER A 410 1.90 -3.97 20.00
CA SER A 410 1.66 -3.06 21.14
C SER A 410 0.18 -2.78 21.43
N ARG A 411 -0.72 -3.16 20.52
CA ARG A 411 -2.17 -3.10 20.75
C ARG A 411 -2.65 -4.18 21.73
N PHE A 412 -1.90 -5.29 21.88
CA PHE A 412 -2.23 -6.39 22.77
C PHE A 412 -1.69 -6.13 24.18
N SER A 413 -2.55 -6.29 25.19
CA SER A 413 -2.18 -6.02 26.59
C SER A 413 -1.24 -7.06 27.20
N ASN A 414 -1.28 -8.31 26.72
CA ASN A 414 -0.57 -9.43 27.34
C ASN A 414 0.34 -10.12 26.32
N VAL A 415 1.53 -9.58 26.12
CA VAL A 415 2.58 -10.15 25.27
C VAL A 415 3.66 -10.74 26.18
N VAL A 416 3.71 -12.07 26.26
CA VAL A 416 4.56 -12.83 27.20
C VAL A 416 5.82 -13.28 26.50
N TYR A 417 6.97 -12.71 26.86
CA TYR A 417 8.28 -13.16 26.42
C TYR A 417 8.79 -14.27 27.34
N MET A 418 8.90 -15.47 26.79
CA MET A 418 9.38 -16.64 27.50
C MET A 418 10.86 -16.88 27.25
N ILE A 419 11.66 -16.90 28.33
CA ILE A 419 13.12 -17.05 28.29
C ILE A 419 13.58 -17.94 29.46
N PRO A 420 14.56 -18.84 29.28
CA PRO A 420 15.03 -19.68 30.39
C PRO A 420 15.67 -18.90 31.53
N SER A 421 16.53 -17.94 31.25
CA SER A 421 17.26 -17.12 32.21
C SER A 421 17.33 -15.66 31.75
N LEU A 422 17.56 -14.73 32.67
CA LEU A 422 17.86 -13.33 32.35
C LEU A 422 19.28 -13.18 31.78
N ASP A 423 20.20 -14.12 32.09
CA ASP A 423 21.50 -14.17 31.42
C ASP A 423 21.37 -14.80 30.03
N LYS A 424 21.88 -14.09 29.03
CA LYS A 424 21.72 -14.46 27.60
C LYS A 424 22.48 -15.77 27.29
N GLU A 425 23.71 -15.92 27.77
CA GLU A 425 24.51 -17.11 27.48
C GLU A 425 23.95 -18.35 28.22
N GLU A 426 23.52 -18.19 29.47
CA GLU A 426 22.82 -19.25 30.21
C GLU A 426 21.52 -19.64 29.49
N SER A 427 20.76 -18.68 28.98
CA SER A 427 19.55 -18.93 28.19
C SER A 427 19.85 -19.73 26.92
N ILE A 428 20.87 -19.34 26.15
CA ILE A 428 21.27 -20.05 24.94
C ILE A 428 21.66 -21.48 25.26
N GLN A 429 22.44 -21.69 26.33
CA GLN A 429 22.85 -23.04 26.76
C GLN A 429 21.62 -23.91 27.09
N ILE A 430 20.72 -23.42 27.95
CA ILE A 430 19.53 -24.19 28.36
C ILE A 430 18.61 -24.49 27.15
N LEU A 431 18.44 -23.53 26.24
CA LEU A 431 17.64 -23.74 25.05
C LEU A 431 18.23 -24.84 24.16
N ASN A 432 19.54 -24.83 23.97
CA ASN A 432 20.22 -25.81 23.13
C ASN A 432 20.19 -27.21 23.78
N GLU A 433 20.33 -27.30 25.09
CA GLU A 433 20.17 -28.56 25.85
C GLU A 433 18.75 -29.14 25.66
N ARG A 434 17.71 -28.31 25.82
CA ARG A 434 16.30 -28.71 25.60
C ARG A 434 16.01 -29.16 24.17
N LEU A 435 16.64 -28.54 23.16
CA LEU A 435 16.49 -28.97 21.78
C LEU A 435 17.13 -30.34 21.53
N LEU A 436 18.32 -30.58 22.09
CA LEU A 436 19.00 -31.88 21.99
C LEU A 436 18.23 -33.02 22.70
N GLU A 437 17.64 -32.76 23.86
CA GLU A 437 16.78 -33.71 24.56
C GLU A 437 15.53 -34.06 23.75
N ARG A 438 14.97 -33.10 23.05
CA ARG A 438 13.76 -33.26 22.20
C ARG A 438 14.05 -33.99 20.91
N ASN A 439 15.21 -33.75 20.30
CA ASN A 439 15.63 -34.34 19.04
C ASN A 439 17.17 -34.41 18.98
N SER A 440 17.72 -35.60 19.13
CA SER A 440 19.18 -35.86 19.14
C SER A 440 19.86 -35.50 17.78
N ASN A 441 19.09 -35.26 16.73
CA ASN A 441 19.57 -34.87 15.38
C ASN A 441 19.41 -33.38 15.08
N GLU A 442 19.16 -32.52 16.11
CA GLU A 442 19.08 -31.06 15.87
C GLU A 442 20.36 -30.53 15.21
N SER A 443 20.19 -29.61 14.31
CA SER A 443 21.27 -29.01 13.51
C SER A 443 21.92 -27.83 14.23
N THR A 444 23.17 -27.53 13.89
CA THR A 444 23.87 -26.31 14.31
C THR A 444 23.08 -25.06 13.93
N GLU A 445 22.28 -25.08 12.84
CA GLU A 445 21.43 -23.98 12.41
C GLU A 445 20.39 -23.59 13.47
N SER A 446 19.80 -24.57 14.19
CA SER A 446 18.85 -24.31 15.28
C SER A 446 19.52 -23.62 16.47
N PHE A 447 20.76 -23.93 16.75
CA PHE A 447 21.55 -23.31 17.82
C PHE A 447 21.96 -21.88 17.47
N ASP A 448 22.38 -21.65 16.23
CA ASP A 448 22.71 -20.32 15.71
C ASP A 448 21.47 -19.44 15.68
N ALA A 449 20.30 -20.00 15.31
CA ALA A 449 19.04 -19.28 15.34
C ALA A 449 18.65 -18.86 16.77
N ASN A 450 18.81 -19.73 17.79
CA ASN A 450 18.53 -19.35 19.17
C ASN A 450 19.48 -18.24 19.66
N ARG A 451 20.78 -18.34 19.36
CA ARG A 451 21.74 -17.26 19.64
C ARG A 451 21.32 -15.95 19.00
N HIS A 452 20.90 -15.99 17.74
CA HIS A 452 20.38 -14.82 17.03
C HIS A 452 19.14 -14.25 17.72
N PHE A 453 18.11 -15.06 18.01
CA PHE A 453 16.86 -14.61 18.63
C PHE A 453 17.05 -14.03 20.05
N ILE A 454 18.02 -14.53 20.81
CA ILE A 454 18.36 -14.00 22.14
C ILE A 454 19.12 -12.67 22.04
N ASN A 455 20.01 -12.53 21.05
CA ASN A 455 20.83 -11.32 20.90
C ASN A 455 20.05 -10.15 20.29
N MET A 456 18.98 -10.43 19.53
CA MET A 456 18.07 -9.40 19.03
C MET A 456 17.16 -8.88 20.15
N SER A 457 17.05 -7.55 20.27
CA SER A 457 16.19 -6.91 21.28
C SER A 457 14.69 -7.01 20.98
N CYS A 458 14.30 -7.48 19.79
CA CYS A 458 12.92 -7.47 19.32
C CYS A 458 11.91 -8.02 20.32
N ASN A 459 12.17 -9.21 20.88
CA ASN A 459 11.27 -9.82 21.85
C ASN A 459 11.16 -9.01 23.14
N GLU A 460 12.27 -8.43 23.60
CA GLU A 460 12.31 -7.58 24.80
C GLU A 460 11.52 -6.30 24.60
N GLU A 461 11.68 -5.66 23.44
CA GLU A 461 11.05 -4.39 23.12
C GLU A 461 9.51 -4.49 22.99
N VAL A 462 8.99 -5.62 22.51
CA VAL A 462 7.54 -5.78 22.27
C VAL A 462 6.80 -6.47 23.41
N SER A 463 7.51 -7.15 24.32
CA SER A 463 6.86 -7.86 25.42
C SER A 463 6.30 -6.92 26.48
N THR A 464 5.15 -7.27 27.06
CA THR A 464 4.58 -6.60 28.25
C THR A 464 4.86 -7.37 29.52
N ILE A 465 5.08 -8.67 29.38
CA ILE A 465 5.40 -9.60 30.50
C ILE A 465 6.64 -10.40 30.10
N ARG A 466 7.59 -10.54 31.04
CA ARG A 466 8.70 -11.48 30.91
C ARG A 466 8.52 -12.64 31.86
N GLU A 467 8.68 -13.86 31.36
CA GLU A 467 8.57 -15.08 32.12
C GLU A 467 9.88 -15.92 32.03
N VAL A 468 10.49 -16.15 33.19
CA VAL A 468 11.69 -16.98 33.29
C VAL A 468 11.29 -18.44 33.53
N THR A 469 11.71 -19.34 32.63
CA THR A 469 11.20 -20.73 32.59
C THR A 469 12.16 -21.80 33.15
N SER A 470 13.38 -21.44 33.59
CA SER A 470 14.28 -22.41 34.18
C SER A 470 13.80 -22.85 35.57
N ARG A 471 14.00 -24.14 35.90
CA ARG A 471 13.68 -24.74 37.20
C ARG A 471 12.20 -24.68 37.62
N LYS A 472 11.28 -24.44 36.68
CA LYS A 472 9.83 -24.40 36.90
C LYS A 472 9.14 -25.48 36.06
N ASP A 473 8.09 -26.05 36.61
CA ASP A 473 7.17 -26.85 35.81
C ASP A 473 6.18 -25.96 35.03
N ILE A 474 5.43 -26.55 34.11
CA ILE A 474 4.51 -25.81 33.24
C ILE A 474 3.35 -25.18 34.04
N GLN A 475 2.89 -25.83 35.13
CA GLN A 475 1.82 -25.32 35.97
C GLN A 475 2.28 -24.06 36.72
N GLU A 476 3.46 -24.10 37.31
CA GLU A 476 4.09 -22.96 38.01
C GLU A 476 4.24 -21.76 37.04
N ILE A 477 4.71 -22.01 35.82
CA ILE A 477 4.82 -20.96 34.78
C ILE A 477 3.45 -20.35 34.46
N CYS A 478 2.41 -21.18 34.28
CA CYS A 478 1.06 -20.70 34.01
C CYS A 478 0.51 -19.85 35.17
N ASP A 479 0.68 -20.30 36.41
CA ASP A 479 0.18 -19.60 37.58
C ASP A 479 0.86 -18.24 37.77
N GLU A 480 2.17 -18.15 37.53
CA GLU A 480 2.90 -16.89 37.57
C GLU A 480 2.44 -15.93 36.46
N ILE A 481 2.26 -16.41 35.22
CA ILE A 481 1.76 -15.56 34.12
C ILE A 481 0.37 -15.04 34.45
N ILE A 482 -0.54 -15.89 34.94
CA ILE A 482 -1.88 -15.49 35.35
C ILE A 482 -1.82 -14.40 36.45
N SER A 483 -0.98 -14.63 37.46
CA SER A 483 -0.78 -13.65 38.53
C SER A 483 -0.29 -12.31 38.02
N LYS A 484 0.71 -12.31 37.13
CA LYS A 484 1.24 -11.09 36.48
C LYS A 484 0.17 -10.33 35.68
N ILE A 485 -0.67 -11.07 34.92
CA ILE A 485 -1.79 -10.48 34.18
C ILE A 485 -2.82 -9.85 35.12
N GLN A 486 -3.21 -10.56 36.18
CA GLN A 486 -4.24 -10.10 37.14
C GLN A 486 -3.77 -8.91 37.97
N ASN A 487 -2.52 -8.88 38.39
CA ASN A 487 -1.94 -7.82 39.20
C ASN A 487 -1.54 -6.58 38.40
N LYS A 488 -1.70 -6.63 37.05
CA LYS A 488 -1.23 -5.57 36.13
C LYS A 488 0.23 -5.17 36.37
N GLU A 489 1.08 -6.13 36.76
CA GLU A 489 2.52 -5.96 36.83
C GLU A 489 3.10 -5.88 35.42
N TYR A 490 2.84 -4.72 34.78
CA TYR A 490 3.38 -4.37 33.48
C TYR A 490 4.76 -3.73 33.64
N LYS A 491 5.53 -3.74 32.58
CA LYS A 491 6.90 -3.24 32.29
C LYS A 491 7.50 -2.08 33.14
N ASN A 492 6.78 -1.47 34.04
CA ASN A 492 7.31 -0.39 34.90
C ASN A 492 8.49 -0.81 35.81
N LEU A 493 8.79 -2.11 35.90
CA LEU A 493 9.94 -2.62 36.68
C LEU A 493 11.31 -2.42 36.02
N TYR A 494 11.38 -2.05 34.73
CA TYR A 494 12.65 -1.92 34.03
C TYR A 494 13.34 -0.56 34.23
N ILE A 495 12.60 0.47 34.63
CA ILE A 495 13.16 1.82 34.84
C ILE A 495 13.87 1.91 36.21
N GLU A 496 13.53 1.06 37.18
CA GLU A 496 14.11 1.11 38.52
C GLU A 496 15.47 0.37 38.67
N GLU A 497 15.73 -0.67 37.87
CA GLU A 497 17.00 -1.40 37.98
C GLU A 497 18.18 -0.70 37.27
N GLU A 498 17.95 0.12 36.25
CA GLU A 498 19.03 0.92 35.63
C GLU A 498 19.37 2.19 36.42
N GLN A 499 18.47 2.70 37.26
CA GLN A 499 18.72 3.88 38.10
C GLN A 499 19.51 3.58 39.36
N HIS A 500 19.72 2.32 39.74
CA HIS A 500 20.54 1.91 40.88
C HIS A 500 21.95 1.42 40.51
N LYS A 501 22.35 1.57 39.25
CA LYS A 501 23.71 1.23 38.76
C LYS A 501 24.51 2.44 38.24
N ILE A 502 24.15 3.67 38.66
CA ILE A 502 24.96 4.88 38.43
C ILE A 502 25.50 5.35 39.78
#